data_697e147f5e230c1d7faae38c497334ac
#
_entry.id   697e147f5e230c1d7faae38c497334ac
#
_cell.length_a   1.000
_cell.length_b   1.000
_cell.length_c   1.000
_cell.angle_alpha   90.00
_cell.angle_beta   90.00
_cell.angle_gamma   90.00
#
_symmetry.space_group_name_H-M   'P 1'
#
loop_
_entity.id
_entity.type
_entity.pdbx_description
1 polymer ?
#
loop_
_entity_poly.entity_id
_entity_poly.type
_entity_poly.pdbx_seq_one_letter_code
_entity_poly.pdbx_strand_id
1 'polypeptide(L)'
;IAYLICELDATVEVLSYDKENGTFTNLDKIALTTEDQQAWGGAIHLTRDGRFVYASNRGFDALYTFSVDATNGLLTLVQTVDSYGSVPRDFHLSNDEAYIVVGHQESDNLTLFKRDLETGQLTLLQKDFYAPEVVCVVPQ
;
A
#
# COMPACT_ATOMS: atom_id res chain seq x y z
N ILE A 1 -2.86 14.57 9.12
CA ILE A 1 -1.97 13.40 9.06
C ILE A 1 -1.57 13.17 7.61
N ALA A 2 -0.35 12.75 7.37
CA ALA A 2 0.17 12.26 6.09
C ALA A 2 0.87 10.91 6.31
N TYR A 3 0.81 10.05 5.31
CA TYR A 3 1.50 8.76 5.30
C TYR A 3 2.53 8.78 4.18
N LEU A 4 3.74 8.42 4.51
CA LEU A 4 4.88 8.40 3.59
C LEU A 4 5.44 6.99 3.52
N ILE A 5 5.69 6.48 2.32
CA ILE A 5 6.44 5.23 2.14
C ILE A 5 7.87 5.56 1.72
N CYS A 6 8.84 4.95 2.43
CA CYS A 6 10.26 5.09 2.14
C CYS A 6 10.74 3.90 1.31
N GLU A 7 11.36 4.18 0.16
CA GLU A 7 11.78 3.14 -0.79
C GLU A 7 12.85 2.22 -0.21
N LEU A 8 13.94 2.79 0.31
CA LEU A 8 15.16 2.02 0.57
C LEU A 8 15.12 1.14 1.83
N ASP A 9 14.26 1.47 2.78
CA ASP A 9 14.10 0.70 4.02
C ASP A 9 12.71 0.09 4.18
N ALA A 10 11.84 0.24 3.16
CA ALA A 10 10.45 -0.23 3.16
C ALA A 10 9.72 0.08 4.47
N THR A 11 9.75 1.35 4.88
CA THR A 11 9.01 1.82 6.05
C THR A 11 7.85 2.72 5.65
N VAL A 12 6.80 2.70 6.46
CA VAL A 12 5.72 3.70 6.42
C VAL A 12 5.90 4.65 7.59
N GLU A 13 6.03 5.94 7.30
CA GLU A 13 6.08 6.99 8.31
C GLU A 13 4.73 7.68 8.43
N VAL A 14 4.31 7.94 9.67
CA VAL A 14 3.10 8.68 10.01
C VAL A 14 3.50 10.08 10.46
N LEU A 15 3.05 11.09 9.73
CA LEU A 15 3.41 12.48 9.95
C LEU A 15 2.19 13.32 10.35
N SER A 16 2.32 14.18 11.35
CA SER A 16 1.41 15.30 11.52
C SER A 16 1.84 16.47 10.65
N TYR A 17 0.87 17.26 10.18
CA TYR A 17 1.10 18.46 9.40
C TYR A 17 0.52 19.67 10.13
N ASP A 18 1.39 20.62 10.47
CA ASP A 18 0.99 21.92 10.98
C ASP A 18 0.72 22.87 9.82
N LYS A 19 -0.54 23.21 9.60
CA LYS A 19 -0.98 24.07 8.50
C LYS A 19 -0.58 25.54 8.70
N GLU A 20 -0.41 25.97 9.94
CA GLU A 20 -0.09 27.39 10.25
C GLU A 20 1.38 27.66 9.98
N ASN A 21 2.25 26.74 10.36
CA ASN A 21 3.70 26.90 10.24
C ASN A 21 4.29 26.17 9.01
N GLY A 22 3.51 25.34 8.32
CA GLY A 22 3.96 24.57 7.14
C GLY A 22 5.02 23.51 7.48
N THR A 23 4.92 22.89 8.66
CA THR A 23 5.91 21.92 9.14
C THR A 23 5.33 20.53 9.35
N PHE A 24 6.18 19.51 9.21
CA PHE A 24 5.85 18.12 9.55
C PHE A 24 6.53 17.70 10.86
N THR A 25 5.85 16.84 11.62
CA THR A 25 6.41 16.15 12.78
C THR A 25 6.16 14.66 12.60
N ASN A 26 7.20 13.83 12.73
CA ASN A 26 7.07 12.37 12.71
C ASN A 26 6.38 11.89 13.98
N LEU A 27 5.31 11.09 13.82
CA LEU A 27 4.55 10.50 14.93
C LEU A 27 4.90 9.03 15.13
N ASP A 28 5.17 8.29 14.04
CA ASP A 28 5.47 6.86 14.07
C ASP A 28 6.20 6.41 12.81
N LYS A 29 6.92 5.29 12.90
CA LYS A 29 7.61 4.62 11.80
C LYS A 29 7.43 3.12 11.87
N ILE A 30 6.84 2.53 10.83
CA ILE A 30 6.48 1.12 10.78
C ILE A 30 7.28 0.44 9.66
N ALA A 31 8.03 -0.61 10.00
CA ALA A 31 8.72 -1.42 8.99
C ALA A 31 7.74 -2.39 8.32
N LEU A 32 7.83 -2.52 6.98
CA LEU A 32 7.09 -3.49 6.18
C LEU A 32 7.85 -4.82 6.03
N THR A 33 9.04 -4.93 6.61
CA THR A 33 9.90 -6.10 6.53
C THR A 33 10.44 -6.47 7.90
N THR A 34 10.84 -7.73 8.04
CA THR A 34 11.73 -8.20 9.11
C THR A 34 13.19 -8.07 8.67
N GLU A 35 14.16 -8.24 9.57
CA GLU A 35 15.59 -8.10 9.29
C GLU A 35 16.11 -9.01 8.16
N ASP A 36 15.46 -10.16 7.94
CA ASP A 36 15.84 -11.15 6.90
C ASP A 36 15.15 -10.92 5.54
N GLN A 37 14.30 -9.91 5.41
CA GLN A 37 13.55 -9.64 4.19
C GLN A 37 14.14 -8.46 3.42
N GLN A 38 14.11 -8.55 2.09
CA GLN A 38 14.51 -7.45 1.23
C GLN A 38 13.54 -6.28 1.35
N ALA A 39 14.07 -5.10 1.60
CA ALA A 39 13.30 -3.89 1.83
C ALA A 39 13.28 -3.03 0.56
N TRP A 40 12.09 -2.83 -0.02
CA TRP A 40 11.91 -1.94 -1.18
C TRP A 40 10.47 -1.41 -1.23
N GLY A 41 10.23 -0.25 -0.62
CA GLY A 41 8.92 0.39 -0.65
C GLY A 41 8.47 0.74 -2.07
N GLY A 42 7.20 0.50 -2.39
CA GLY A 42 6.57 0.80 -3.67
C GLY A 42 5.59 1.96 -3.57
N ALA A 43 4.30 1.67 -3.68
CA ALA A 43 3.22 2.64 -3.59
C ALA A 43 2.51 2.62 -2.24
N ILE A 44 1.81 3.72 -1.92
CA ILE A 44 0.97 3.85 -0.73
C ILE A 44 -0.31 4.61 -1.08
N HIS A 45 -1.46 4.11 -0.62
CA HIS A 45 -2.77 4.73 -0.81
C HIS A 45 -3.62 4.69 0.45
N LEU A 46 -4.29 5.80 0.74
CA LEU A 46 -5.29 5.93 1.81
C LEU A 46 -6.69 5.83 1.19
N THR A 47 -7.62 5.12 1.84
CA THR A 47 -9.03 5.10 1.45
C THR A 47 -9.66 6.48 1.65
N ARG A 48 -10.70 6.81 0.86
CA ARG A 48 -11.39 8.12 0.91
C ARG A 48 -12.05 8.40 2.26
N ASP A 49 -12.50 7.33 2.93
CA ASP A 49 -13.06 7.42 4.28
C ASP A 49 -12.00 7.55 5.38
N GLY A 50 -10.72 7.45 5.02
CA GLY A 50 -9.60 7.58 5.93
C GLY A 50 -9.39 6.40 6.88
N ARG A 51 -10.08 5.26 6.68
CA ARG A 51 -10.04 4.13 7.61
C ARG A 51 -8.90 3.14 7.37
N PHE A 52 -8.37 3.06 6.13
CA PHE A 52 -7.36 2.09 5.77
C PHE A 52 -6.24 2.70 4.91
N VAL A 53 -5.03 2.26 5.18
CA VAL A 53 -3.85 2.52 4.33
C VAL A 53 -3.37 1.20 3.75
N TYR A 54 -3.07 1.22 2.44
CA TYR A 54 -2.45 0.13 1.71
C TYR A 54 -1.04 0.54 1.30
N ALA A 55 -0.09 -0.38 1.38
CA ALA A 55 1.29 -0.17 0.96
C ALA A 55 1.82 -1.39 0.23
N SER A 56 2.71 -1.21 -0.76
CA SER A 56 3.40 -2.31 -1.42
C SER A 56 4.88 -2.35 -1.05
N ASN A 57 5.44 -3.56 -0.93
CA ASN A 57 6.87 -3.81 -0.82
C ASN A 57 7.33 -4.61 -2.03
N ARG A 58 8.18 -4.00 -2.84
CA ARG A 58 8.72 -4.57 -4.08
C ARG A 58 9.84 -5.60 -3.85
N GLY A 59 10.49 -5.56 -2.69
CA GLY A 59 11.55 -6.51 -2.34
C GLY A 59 11.05 -7.81 -1.74
N PHE A 60 9.79 -7.83 -1.27
CA PHE A 60 9.13 -9.00 -0.68
C PHE A 60 7.82 -9.37 -1.41
N ASP A 61 7.54 -8.70 -2.54
CA ASP A 61 6.39 -8.93 -3.41
C ASP A 61 5.05 -9.03 -2.65
N ALA A 62 4.81 -8.09 -1.73
CA ALA A 62 3.65 -8.13 -0.85
C ALA A 62 2.89 -6.79 -0.80
N LEU A 63 1.59 -6.92 -0.47
CA LEU A 63 0.74 -5.80 -0.06
C LEU A 63 0.46 -5.87 1.44
N TYR A 64 0.43 -4.71 2.05
CA TYR A 64 0.15 -4.49 3.47
C TYR A 64 -1.12 -3.66 3.61
N THR A 65 -2.02 -4.11 4.47
CA THR A 65 -3.22 -3.37 4.86
C THR A 65 -3.09 -2.93 6.29
N PHE A 66 -3.29 -1.64 6.55
CA PHE A 66 -3.32 -1.06 7.89
C PHE A 66 -4.68 -0.43 8.14
N SER A 67 -5.20 -0.59 9.36
CA SER A 67 -6.29 0.25 9.87
C SER A 67 -5.72 1.54 10.45
N VAL A 68 -6.47 2.63 10.31
CA VAL A 68 -6.12 3.97 10.82
C VAL A 68 -6.90 4.23 12.10
N ASP A 69 -6.22 4.59 13.18
CA ASP A 69 -6.87 5.11 14.38
C ASP A 69 -7.42 6.51 14.10
N ALA A 70 -8.75 6.65 14.17
CA ALA A 70 -9.44 7.90 13.85
C ALA A 70 -9.09 9.06 14.81
N THR A 71 -8.51 8.76 15.98
CA THR A 71 -8.18 9.77 17.01
C THR A 71 -6.82 10.39 16.77
N ASN A 72 -5.82 9.59 16.40
CA ASN A 72 -4.43 10.01 16.31
C ASN A 72 -3.77 9.76 14.95
N GLY A 73 -4.43 8.98 14.05
CA GLY A 73 -3.93 8.64 12.73
C GLY A 73 -2.87 7.54 12.71
N LEU A 74 -2.57 6.90 13.84
CA LEU A 74 -1.60 5.81 13.90
C LEU A 74 -2.12 4.56 13.17
N LEU A 75 -1.20 3.75 12.68
CA LEU A 75 -1.49 2.58 11.87
C LEU A 75 -1.35 1.29 12.68
N THR A 76 -2.30 0.37 12.45
CA THR A 76 -2.23 -1.00 12.97
C THR A 76 -2.31 -1.98 11.80
N LEU A 77 -1.35 -2.91 11.70
CA LEU A 77 -1.33 -3.92 10.64
C LEU A 77 -2.55 -4.84 10.76
N VAL A 78 -3.32 -4.95 9.66
CA VAL A 78 -4.49 -5.82 9.53
C VAL A 78 -4.14 -7.09 8.75
N GLN A 79 -3.38 -6.94 7.66
CA GLN A 79 -3.06 -8.05 6.76
C GLN A 79 -1.75 -7.79 6.02
N THR A 80 -1.00 -8.87 5.79
CA THR A 80 0.02 -8.96 4.74
C THR A 80 -0.41 -10.05 3.76
N VAL A 81 -0.38 -9.77 2.46
CA VAL A 81 -0.77 -10.71 1.40
C VAL A 81 0.24 -10.68 0.27
N ASP A 82 0.51 -11.84 -0.33
CA ASP A 82 1.30 -11.96 -1.57
C ASP A 82 0.67 -11.10 -2.67
N SER A 83 1.47 -10.35 -3.43
CA SER A 83 0.98 -9.57 -4.56
C SER A 83 0.72 -10.40 -5.81
N TYR A 84 1.22 -11.65 -5.84
CA TYR A 84 1.11 -12.61 -6.96
C TYR A 84 1.77 -12.13 -8.25
N GLY A 85 2.92 -11.49 -8.10
CA GLY A 85 3.80 -11.06 -9.17
C GLY A 85 5.08 -10.47 -8.59
N SER A 86 6.05 -10.15 -9.43
CA SER A 86 7.34 -9.62 -8.99
C SER A 86 7.43 -8.12 -9.19
N VAL A 87 7.92 -7.45 -8.17
CA VAL A 87 8.06 -5.98 -8.11
C VAL A 87 6.71 -5.27 -8.26
N PRO A 88 5.79 -5.38 -7.25
CA PRO A 88 4.52 -4.64 -7.21
C PRO A 88 4.79 -3.14 -7.08
N ARG A 89 5.08 -2.51 -8.24
CA ARG A 89 5.60 -1.15 -8.31
C ARG A 89 4.53 -0.12 -7.97
N ASP A 90 3.32 -0.35 -8.46
CA ASP A 90 2.18 0.53 -8.21
C ASP A 90 0.90 -0.28 -8.11
N PHE A 91 -0.06 0.27 -7.39
CA PHE A 91 -1.42 -0.27 -7.32
C PHE A 91 -2.40 0.88 -7.12
N HIS A 92 -3.66 0.64 -7.43
CA HIS A 92 -4.68 1.63 -7.16
C HIS A 92 -6.02 0.99 -6.78
N LEU A 93 -6.80 1.71 -5.96
CA LEU A 93 -8.18 1.34 -5.64
C LEU A 93 -9.10 1.74 -6.79
N SER A 94 -10.14 0.93 -7.08
CA SER A 94 -11.22 1.31 -7.98
C SER A 94 -11.99 2.53 -7.46
N ASN A 95 -12.79 3.17 -8.29
CA ASN A 95 -13.54 4.37 -7.89
C ASN A 95 -14.54 4.13 -6.74
N ASP A 96 -15.09 2.95 -6.64
CA ASP A 96 -15.95 2.51 -5.53
C ASP A 96 -15.17 1.91 -4.36
N GLU A 97 -13.82 1.84 -4.51
CA GLU A 97 -12.88 1.25 -3.54
C GLU A 97 -13.15 -0.22 -3.18
N ALA A 98 -13.97 -0.91 -3.99
CA ALA A 98 -14.27 -2.33 -3.79
C ALA A 98 -13.16 -3.26 -4.31
N TYR A 99 -12.24 -2.75 -5.14
CA TYR A 99 -11.17 -3.52 -5.76
C TYR A 99 -9.83 -2.78 -5.68
N ILE A 100 -8.74 -3.56 -5.72
CA ILE A 100 -7.37 -3.07 -5.91
C ILE A 100 -6.77 -3.77 -7.12
N VAL A 101 -6.22 -2.99 -8.05
CA VAL A 101 -5.42 -3.48 -9.18
C VAL A 101 -3.96 -3.23 -8.85
N VAL A 102 -3.12 -4.25 -8.95
CA VAL A 102 -1.67 -4.20 -8.70
C VAL A 102 -0.93 -4.40 -10.01
N GLY A 103 0.02 -3.52 -10.30
CA GLY A 103 0.92 -3.63 -11.46
C GLY A 103 2.29 -4.14 -11.04
N HIS A 104 2.77 -5.21 -11.70
CA HIS A 104 4.06 -5.82 -11.45
C HIS A 104 5.04 -5.51 -12.58
N GLN A 105 6.16 -4.88 -12.23
CA GLN A 105 7.12 -4.40 -13.21
C GLN A 105 7.95 -5.52 -13.84
N GLU A 106 8.33 -6.55 -13.07
CA GLU A 106 9.27 -7.57 -13.55
C GLU A 106 8.59 -8.89 -13.96
N SER A 107 7.36 -9.14 -13.52
CA SER A 107 6.61 -10.33 -13.92
C SER A 107 5.57 -10.09 -15.01
N ASP A 108 5.52 -8.87 -15.56
CA ASP A 108 4.66 -8.50 -16.68
C ASP A 108 3.18 -8.85 -16.49
N ASN A 109 2.67 -8.69 -15.28
CA ASN A 109 1.29 -9.04 -14.99
C ASN A 109 0.58 -8.02 -14.09
N LEU A 110 -0.76 -8.05 -14.18
CA LEU A 110 -1.64 -7.41 -13.21
C LEU A 110 -2.28 -8.46 -12.31
N THR A 111 -2.55 -8.04 -11.08
CA THR A 111 -3.34 -8.80 -10.10
C THR A 111 -4.52 -7.96 -9.66
N LEU A 112 -5.69 -8.60 -9.53
CA LEU A 112 -6.92 -7.98 -9.05
C LEU A 112 -7.31 -8.59 -7.71
N PHE A 113 -7.49 -7.75 -6.70
CA PHE A 113 -8.04 -8.11 -5.40
C PHE A 113 -9.42 -7.52 -5.21
N LYS A 114 -10.30 -8.27 -4.55
CA LYS A 114 -11.49 -7.73 -3.90
C LYS A 114 -11.13 -7.22 -2.53
N ARG A 115 -11.59 -6.03 -2.19
CA ARG A 115 -11.46 -5.43 -0.88
C ARG A 115 -12.74 -5.62 -0.08
N ASP A 116 -12.62 -6.07 1.16
CA ASP A 116 -13.70 -6.00 2.14
C ASP A 116 -13.78 -4.56 2.68
N LEU A 117 -14.91 -3.90 2.49
CA LEU A 117 -15.09 -2.48 2.84
C LEU A 117 -15.13 -2.23 4.36
N GLU A 118 -15.42 -3.26 5.18
CA GLU A 118 -15.50 -3.14 6.63
C GLU A 118 -14.17 -3.44 7.33
N THR A 119 -13.47 -4.48 6.86
CA THR A 119 -12.23 -4.95 7.48
C THR A 119 -10.97 -4.46 6.78
N GLY A 120 -11.09 -3.95 5.55
CA GLY A 120 -9.97 -3.57 4.69
C GLY A 120 -9.22 -4.75 4.05
N GLN A 121 -9.55 -5.98 4.42
CA GLN A 121 -8.84 -7.17 3.96
C GLN A 121 -8.99 -7.40 2.45
N LEU A 122 -7.93 -7.94 1.86
CA LEU A 122 -7.83 -8.25 0.43
C LEU A 122 -7.99 -9.74 0.18
N THR A 123 -8.80 -10.08 -0.84
CA THR A 123 -8.96 -11.45 -1.34
C THR A 123 -8.63 -11.47 -2.82
N LEU A 124 -7.74 -12.37 -3.23
CA LEU A 124 -7.36 -12.53 -4.63
C LEU A 124 -8.59 -12.91 -5.48
N LEU A 125 -8.80 -12.20 -6.60
CA LEU A 125 -9.82 -12.52 -7.62
C LEU A 125 -9.19 -13.04 -8.90
N GLN A 126 -8.15 -12.37 -9.38
CA GLN A 126 -7.48 -12.69 -10.65
C GLN A 126 -5.99 -12.38 -10.54
N LYS A 127 -5.17 -13.22 -11.15
CA LYS A 127 -3.75 -13.01 -11.35
C LYS A 127 -3.37 -13.36 -12.79
N ASP A 128 -2.11 -13.13 -13.14
CA ASP A 128 -1.53 -13.50 -14.44
C ASP A 128 -2.21 -12.83 -15.66
N PHE A 129 -2.85 -11.67 -15.45
CA PHE A 129 -3.28 -10.85 -16.60
C PHE A 129 -2.04 -10.17 -17.20
N TYR A 130 -1.70 -10.51 -18.43
CA TYR A 130 -0.49 -10.02 -19.09
C TYR A 130 -0.53 -8.50 -19.32
N ALA A 131 0.46 -7.80 -18.77
CA ALA A 131 0.67 -6.38 -18.92
C ALA A 131 2.18 -6.09 -18.71
N PRO A 132 2.95 -5.86 -19.80
CA PRO A 132 4.40 -5.78 -19.70
C PRO A 132 4.86 -4.49 -19.04
N GLU A 133 5.88 -4.61 -18.18
CA GLU A 133 6.64 -3.52 -17.55
C GLU A 133 5.75 -2.43 -16.90
N VAL A 134 4.70 -2.84 -16.19
CA VAL A 134 3.75 -1.89 -15.56
C VAL A 134 4.45 -1.07 -14.48
N VAL A 135 4.40 0.24 -14.61
CA VAL A 135 5.00 1.17 -13.65
C VAL A 135 3.99 2.08 -12.95
N CYS A 136 2.76 2.15 -13.47
CA CYS A 136 1.71 2.99 -12.90
C CYS A 136 0.32 2.42 -13.26
N VAL A 137 -0.61 2.50 -12.31
CA VAL A 137 -2.02 2.10 -12.46
C VAL A 137 -2.91 3.29 -12.16
N VAL A 138 -3.74 3.70 -13.12
CA VAL A 138 -4.69 4.81 -12.94
C VAL A 138 -6.10 4.33 -13.27
N PRO A 139 -7.01 4.19 -12.28
CA PRO A 139 -8.40 3.87 -12.55
C PRO A 139 -9.14 5.09 -13.12
N GLN A 140 -10.17 4.83 -13.90
CA GLN A 140 -11.06 5.85 -14.46
C GLN A 140 -12.40 5.84 -13.75
#